data_fb732a69b6f7f96d76e1660a3dfae368
#
_entry.id   fb732a69b6f7f96d76e1660a3dfae368
#
_cell.length_a   1.000
_cell.length_b   1.000
_cell.length_c   1.000
_cell.angle_alpha   90.00
_cell.angle_beta   90.00
_cell.angle_gamma   90.00
#
_symmetry.space_group_name_H-M   'P 1'
#
loop_
_entity.id
_entity.type
_entity.pdbx_description
1 polymer ?
#
loop_
_entity_poly.entity_id
_entity_poly.type
_entity_poly.pdbx_seq_one_letter_code
_entity_poly.pdbx_strand_id
1 'polypeptide(L)'
;GGSLLTLPFALRHPRDKAGVKWAVIAGVVLALHFVGFFLAMRMTTVAAGTALVALQPIFAALFVKLSGGHIPSKAWLGMIVSFVGVGLVAGVDLQISTDKFLGDLAAIISAALAAVYMIAGSKAQRTLETTTYTTICYFICSMTALPMALIAGYEIFSFSAKEWWILLGLILGAQLLGHSMFNSALKRVSPAVVSLIVFF
;
A
#
# COMPACT_ATOMS: atom_id res chain seq x y z
N GLY A 1 10.94 9.83 -6.67
CA GLY A 1 12.15 8.99 -6.63
C GLY A 1 12.00 7.74 -7.46
N GLY A 2 11.23 6.73 -6.99
CA GLY A 2 11.16 5.42 -7.63
C GLY A 2 10.74 5.43 -9.10
N SER A 3 9.77 6.26 -9.49
CA SER A 3 9.34 6.37 -10.90
C SER A 3 10.44 6.88 -11.83
N LEU A 4 11.29 7.79 -11.37
CA LEU A 4 12.42 8.30 -12.18
C LEU A 4 13.46 7.22 -12.43
N LEU A 5 13.73 6.38 -11.43
CA LEU A 5 14.69 5.28 -11.54
C LEU A 5 14.20 4.14 -12.44
N THR A 6 12.89 3.91 -12.51
CA THR A 6 12.30 2.85 -13.35
C THR A 6 11.93 3.33 -14.76
N LEU A 7 11.88 4.65 -15.00
CA LEU A 7 11.46 5.24 -16.26
C LEU A 7 12.23 4.74 -17.50
N PRO A 8 13.58 4.64 -17.49
CA PRO A 8 14.33 4.18 -18.67
C PRO A 8 13.95 2.77 -19.11
N PHE A 9 13.59 1.92 -18.17
CA PHE A 9 13.16 0.54 -18.42
C PHE A 9 11.72 0.49 -18.93
N ALA A 10 10.84 1.33 -18.37
CA ALA A 10 9.43 1.41 -18.77
C ALA A 10 9.22 1.89 -20.21
N LEU A 11 10.10 2.74 -20.72
CA LEU A 11 10.02 3.26 -22.09
C LEU A 11 10.26 2.20 -23.17
N ARG A 12 10.82 1.05 -22.81
CA ARG A 12 11.15 -0.05 -23.74
C ARG A 12 9.99 -0.98 -24.03
N HIS A 13 8.89 -0.87 -23.30
CA HIS A 13 7.78 -1.81 -23.39
C HIS A 13 6.49 -1.14 -23.91
N PRO A 14 5.68 -1.86 -24.69
CA PRO A 14 4.40 -1.36 -25.18
C PRO A 14 3.43 -1.06 -24.02
N ARG A 15 2.54 -0.08 -24.23
CA ARG A 15 1.59 0.38 -23.24
C ARG A 15 0.17 0.07 -23.71
N ASP A 16 -0.47 -0.91 -23.07
CA ASP A 16 -1.88 -1.18 -23.29
C ASP A 16 -2.75 -0.20 -22.48
N LYS A 17 -3.81 0.34 -23.13
CA LYS A 17 -4.69 1.34 -22.51
C LYS A 17 -5.41 0.80 -21.26
N ALA A 18 -5.84 -0.46 -21.27
CA ALA A 18 -6.52 -1.07 -20.14
C ALA A 18 -5.59 -1.23 -18.95
N GLY A 19 -4.36 -1.70 -19.18
CA GLY A 19 -3.32 -1.80 -18.16
C GLY A 19 -2.94 -0.44 -17.58
N VAL A 20 -2.79 0.59 -18.43
CA VAL A 20 -2.49 1.96 -17.99
C VAL A 20 -3.61 2.50 -17.09
N LYS A 21 -4.89 2.30 -17.44
CA LYS A 21 -6.02 2.68 -16.59
C LYS A 21 -5.92 2.09 -15.18
N TRP A 22 -5.63 0.80 -15.09
CA TRP A 22 -5.48 0.14 -13.78
C TRP A 22 -4.23 0.60 -13.03
N ALA A 23 -3.14 0.92 -13.72
CA ALA A 23 -1.93 1.47 -13.11
C ALA A 23 -2.17 2.88 -12.53
N VAL A 24 -2.98 3.72 -13.20
CA VAL A 24 -3.40 5.04 -12.70
C VAL A 24 -4.27 4.87 -11.45
N ILE A 25 -5.27 3.99 -11.49
CA ILE A 25 -6.12 3.69 -10.31
C ILE A 25 -5.24 3.23 -9.15
N ALA A 26 -4.31 2.29 -9.39
CA ALA A 26 -3.39 1.80 -8.37
C ALA A 26 -2.55 2.94 -7.77
N GLY A 27 -2.06 3.87 -8.58
CA GLY A 27 -1.25 5.00 -8.11
C GLY A 27 -2.02 5.97 -7.22
N VAL A 28 -3.26 6.31 -7.60
CA VAL A 28 -4.14 7.16 -6.77
C VAL A 28 -4.45 6.47 -5.45
N VAL A 29 -4.87 5.21 -5.49
CA VAL A 29 -5.21 4.44 -4.29
C VAL A 29 -4.01 4.24 -3.39
N LEU A 30 -2.81 4.02 -3.94
CA LEU A 30 -1.56 3.93 -3.18
C LEU A 30 -1.24 5.24 -2.46
N ALA A 31 -1.47 6.39 -3.09
CA ALA A 31 -1.30 7.70 -2.43
C ALA A 31 -2.25 7.86 -1.24
N LEU A 32 -3.53 7.53 -1.43
CA LEU A 32 -4.53 7.60 -0.36
C LEU A 32 -4.22 6.61 0.78
N HIS A 33 -3.71 5.41 0.45
CA HIS A 33 -3.20 4.45 1.43
C HIS A 33 -2.09 5.07 2.28
N PHE A 34 -1.06 5.66 1.66
CA PHE A 34 0.03 6.29 2.40
C PHE A 34 -0.45 7.47 3.26
N VAL A 35 -1.33 8.33 2.74
CA VAL A 35 -1.90 9.43 3.52
C VAL A 35 -2.64 8.89 4.75
N GLY A 36 -3.50 7.88 4.58
CA GLY A 36 -4.21 7.24 5.69
C GLY A 36 -3.27 6.58 6.69
N PHE A 37 -2.23 5.90 6.21
CA PHE A 37 -1.21 5.27 7.05
C PHE A 37 -0.45 6.30 7.89
N PHE A 38 0.07 7.36 7.28
CA PHE A 38 0.83 8.39 8.00
C PHE A 38 -0.07 9.19 8.96
N LEU A 39 -1.34 9.43 8.60
CA LEU A 39 -2.31 10.04 9.50
C LEU A 39 -2.53 9.14 10.73
N ALA A 40 -2.73 7.84 10.53
CA ALA A 40 -2.85 6.87 11.62
C ALA A 40 -1.64 6.90 12.56
N MET A 41 -0.41 6.89 12.00
CA MET A 41 0.83 6.94 12.80
C MET A 41 0.98 8.21 13.64
N ARG A 42 0.26 9.28 13.32
CA ARG A 42 0.26 10.53 14.10
C ARG A 42 -0.83 10.58 15.16
N MET A 43 -1.89 9.80 15.03
CA MET A 43 -3.08 9.87 15.86
C MET A 43 -3.21 8.67 16.81
N THR A 44 -2.64 7.50 16.45
CA THR A 44 -2.60 6.32 17.32
C THR A 44 -1.17 5.86 17.58
N THR A 45 -0.97 4.79 18.35
CA THR A 45 0.38 4.24 18.56
C THR A 45 0.90 3.56 17.29
N VAL A 46 2.22 3.58 17.10
CA VAL A 46 2.85 2.89 15.96
C VAL A 46 2.50 1.40 15.96
N ALA A 47 2.43 0.78 17.15
CA ALA A 47 2.05 -0.63 17.29
C ALA A 47 0.61 -0.88 16.84
N ALA A 48 -0.36 -0.10 17.32
CA ALA A 48 -1.76 -0.24 16.95
C ALA A 48 -1.97 0.06 15.46
N GLY A 49 -1.43 1.18 14.96
CA GLY A 49 -1.58 1.57 13.57
C GLY A 49 -0.98 0.55 12.59
N THR A 50 0.23 0.03 12.85
CA THR A 50 0.84 -1.01 12.01
C THR A 50 0.08 -2.33 12.09
N ALA A 51 -0.39 -2.73 13.29
CA ALA A 51 -1.20 -3.92 13.47
C ALA A 51 -2.52 -3.83 12.71
N LEU A 52 -3.19 -2.67 12.73
CA LEU A 52 -4.45 -2.46 12.01
C LEU A 52 -4.25 -2.43 10.48
N VAL A 53 -3.15 -1.85 9.98
CA VAL A 53 -2.81 -1.93 8.55
C VAL A 53 -2.50 -3.38 8.12
N ALA A 54 -2.05 -4.22 9.04
CA ALA A 54 -1.87 -5.65 8.82
C ALA A 54 -3.19 -6.42 8.55
N LEU A 55 -4.36 -5.78 8.66
CA LEU A 55 -5.65 -6.35 8.21
C LEU A 55 -5.82 -6.34 6.68
N GLN A 56 -4.89 -5.76 5.93
CA GLN A 56 -4.92 -5.71 4.45
C GLN A 56 -5.24 -7.07 3.78
N PRO A 57 -4.71 -8.23 4.20
CA PRO A 57 -5.05 -9.53 3.59
C PRO A 57 -6.54 -9.88 3.73
N ILE A 58 -7.18 -9.48 4.84
CA ILE A 58 -8.61 -9.72 5.06
C ILE A 58 -9.42 -8.93 4.04
N PHE A 59 -9.10 -7.64 3.83
CA PHE A 59 -9.74 -6.82 2.80
C PHE A 59 -9.47 -7.35 1.40
N ALA A 60 -8.25 -7.80 1.10
CA ALA A 60 -7.92 -8.40 -0.19
C ALA A 60 -8.75 -9.66 -0.45
N ALA A 61 -8.86 -10.55 0.54
CA ALA A 61 -9.68 -11.76 0.43
C ALA A 61 -11.17 -11.44 0.29
N LEU A 62 -11.68 -10.47 1.07
CA LEU A 62 -13.07 -10.02 0.99
C LEU A 62 -13.38 -9.47 -0.40
N PHE A 63 -12.57 -8.59 -0.95
CA PHE A 63 -12.79 -7.99 -2.27
C PHE A 63 -12.68 -9.04 -3.39
N VAL A 64 -11.75 -10.00 -3.29
CA VAL A 64 -11.67 -11.14 -4.23
C VAL A 64 -12.96 -11.96 -4.16
N LYS A 65 -13.46 -12.29 -2.97
CA LYS A 65 -14.70 -13.03 -2.79
C LYS A 65 -15.93 -12.29 -3.33
N LEU A 66 -16.05 -11.00 -3.05
CA LEU A 66 -17.14 -10.15 -3.57
C LEU A 66 -17.09 -10.02 -5.10
N SER A 67 -15.93 -10.19 -5.71
CA SER A 67 -15.74 -10.20 -7.17
C SER A 67 -15.97 -11.58 -7.79
N GLY A 68 -16.52 -12.54 -7.04
CA GLY A 68 -16.78 -13.90 -7.52
C GLY A 68 -15.58 -14.86 -7.48
N GLY A 69 -14.46 -14.43 -6.88
CA GLY A 69 -13.28 -15.28 -6.71
C GLY A 69 -13.41 -16.27 -5.55
N HIS A 70 -12.56 -17.30 -5.55
CA HIS A 70 -12.52 -18.31 -4.49
C HIS A 70 -11.35 -18.07 -3.54
N ILE A 71 -11.63 -18.13 -2.23
CA ILE A 71 -10.62 -18.07 -1.17
C ILE A 71 -10.71 -19.38 -0.36
N PRO A 72 -9.63 -20.15 -0.24
CA PRO A 72 -9.62 -21.40 0.52
C PRO A 72 -10.02 -21.19 1.99
N SER A 73 -10.77 -22.15 2.56
CA SER A 73 -11.23 -22.06 3.97
C SER A 73 -10.07 -21.92 4.97
N LYS A 74 -8.93 -22.58 4.68
CA LYS A 74 -7.72 -22.48 5.51
C LYS A 74 -7.16 -21.03 5.54
N ALA A 75 -7.30 -20.27 4.46
CA ALA A 75 -6.89 -18.87 4.41
C ALA A 75 -7.78 -18.01 5.32
N TRP A 76 -9.09 -18.28 5.38
CA TRP A 76 -10.00 -17.62 6.32
C TRP A 76 -9.62 -17.87 7.78
N LEU A 77 -9.26 -19.12 8.12
CA LEU A 77 -8.79 -19.45 9.47
C LEU A 77 -7.54 -18.62 9.85
N GLY A 78 -6.54 -18.59 8.95
CA GLY A 78 -5.34 -17.78 9.17
C GLY A 78 -5.64 -16.29 9.34
N MET A 79 -6.57 -15.74 8.56
CA MET A 79 -7.00 -14.35 8.68
C MET A 79 -7.72 -14.07 10.01
N ILE A 80 -8.55 -14.99 10.49
CA ILE A 80 -9.22 -14.89 11.80
C ILE A 80 -8.17 -14.86 12.93
N VAL A 81 -7.20 -15.78 12.89
CA VAL A 81 -6.10 -15.81 13.87
C VAL A 81 -5.30 -14.50 13.84
N SER A 82 -4.99 -13.99 12.65
CA SER A 82 -4.32 -12.69 12.48
C SER A 82 -5.16 -11.54 13.03
N PHE A 83 -6.47 -11.54 12.80
CA PHE A 83 -7.38 -10.52 13.33
C PHE A 83 -7.42 -10.52 14.87
N VAL A 84 -7.48 -11.70 15.47
CA VAL A 84 -7.41 -11.84 16.95
C VAL A 84 -6.06 -11.32 17.46
N GLY A 85 -4.95 -11.69 16.81
CA GLY A 85 -3.62 -11.20 17.17
C GLY A 85 -3.51 -9.67 17.09
N VAL A 86 -4.03 -9.08 16.02
CA VAL A 86 -4.11 -7.62 15.86
C VAL A 86 -4.94 -6.99 16.97
N GLY A 87 -6.10 -7.59 17.29
CA GLY A 87 -6.96 -7.12 18.38
C GLY A 87 -6.26 -7.14 19.75
N LEU A 88 -5.46 -8.18 20.02
CA LEU A 88 -4.67 -8.25 21.24
C LEU A 88 -3.59 -7.17 21.31
N VAL A 89 -2.89 -6.92 20.19
CA VAL A 89 -1.85 -5.87 20.12
C VAL A 89 -2.46 -4.47 20.21
N ALA A 90 -3.53 -4.19 19.46
CA ALA A 90 -4.21 -2.90 19.48
C ALA A 90 -4.97 -2.67 20.80
N GLY A 91 -5.51 -3.73 21.40
CA GLY A 91 -6.30 -3.66 22.63
C GLY A 91 -5.49 -3.45 23.90
N VAL A 92 -4.19 -3.71 23.89
CA VAL A 92 -3.30 -3.46 25.06
C VAL A 92 -3.17 -1.95 25.35
N ASP A 93 -3.49 -1.08 24.39
CA ASP A 93 -3.40 0.37 24.55
C ASP A 93 -4.79 1.05 24.65
N LEU A 94 -5.69 0.47 25.45
CA LEU A 94 -7.09 0.88 25.66
C LEU A 94 -7.26 2.24 26.37
N GLN A 95 -6.37 3.19 26.17
CA GLN A 95 -6.70 4.59 26.45
C GLN A 95 -7.59 5.12 25.31
N ILE A 96 -8.89 5.01 25.50
CA ILE A 96 -9.90 5.48 24.54
C ILE A 96 -9.88 7.01 24.52
N SER A 97 -9.17 7.58 23.54
CA SER A 97 -9.33 8.98 23.17
C SER A 97 -9.91 9.07 21.77
N THR A 98 -10.64 10.15 21.49
CA THR A 98 -11.21 10.38 20.14
C THR A 98 -10.13 10.36 19.05
N ASP A 99 -8.94 10.92 19.35
CA ASP A 99 -7.82 10.98 18.40
C ASP A 99 -7.29 9.58 18.10
N LYS A 100 -7.11 8.72 19.09
CA LYS A 100 -6.68 7.34 18.88
C LYS A 100 -7.71 6.55 18.06
N PHE A 101 -8.99 6.71 18.34
CA PHE A 101 -10.06 6.08 17.57
C PHE A 101 -10.04 6.52 16.10
N LEU A 102 -9.86 7.81 15.82
CA LEU A 102 -9.74 8.33 14.45
C LEU A 102 -8.46 7.81 13.76
N GLY A 103 -7.35 7.69 14.50
CA GLY A 103 -6.12 7.08 14.02
C GLY A 103 -6.29 5.62 13.63
N ASP A 104 -6.97 4.84 14.47
CA ASP A 104 -7.27 3.43 14.22
C ASP A 104 -8.20 3.27 13.01
N LEU A 105 -9.21 4.12 12.87
CA LEU A 105 -10.08 4.14 11.70
C LEU A 105 -9.30 4.49 10.42
N ALA A 106 -8.39 5.45 10.48
CA ALA A 106 -7.51 5.80 9.36
C ALA A 106 -6.61 4.61 8.97
N ALA A 107 -6.08 3.85 9.95
CA ALA A 107 -5.29 2.64 9.70
C ALA A 107 -6.11 1.55 8.99
N ILE A 108 -7.35 1.30 9.44
CA ILE A 108 -8.26 0.32 8.83
C ILE A 108 -8.60 0.72 7.39
N ILE A 109 -8.93 1.99 7.15
CA ILE A 109 -9.19 2.51 5.80
C ILE A 109 -7.95 2.35 4.93
N SER A 110 -6.78 2.67 5.47
CA SER A 110 -5.50 2.50 4.80
C SER A 110 -5.26 1.02 4.40
N ALA A 111 -5.57 0.06 5.28
CA ALA A 111 -5.50 -1.38 4.98
C ALA A 111 -6.40 -1.77 3.81
N ALA A 112 -7.64 -1.28 3.79
CA ALA A 112 -8.58 -1.52 2.69
C ALA A 112 -8.08 -0.92 1.36
N LEU A 113 -7.54 0.30 1.39
CA LEU A 113 -6.94 0.95 0.23
C LEU A 113 -5.70 0.18 -0.29
N ALA A 114 -4.85 -0.34 0.60
CA ALA A 114 -3.73 -1.18 0.20
C ALA A 114 -4.19 -2.46 -0.53
N ALA A 115 -5.28 -3.08 -0.07
CA ALA A 115 -5.87 -4.23 -0.75
C ALA A 115 -6.38 -3.87 -2.15
N VAL A 116 -7.07 -2.74 -2.30
CA VAL A 116 -7.52 -2.23 -3.62
C VAL A 116 -6.33 -1.94 -4.54
N TYR A 117 -5.27 -1.32 -4.01
CA TYR A 117 -4.02 -1.08 -4.74
C TYR A 117 -3.43 -2.38 -5.31
N MET A 118 -3.34 -3.44 -4.51
CA MET A 118 -2.81 -4.73 -4.97
C MET A 118 -3.69 -5.38 -6.04
N ILE A 119 -5.01 -5.31 -5.89
CA ILE A 119 -5.96 -5.82 -6.90
C ILE A 119 -5.84 -5.04 -8.21
N ALA A 120 -5.78 -3.71 -8.14
CA ALA A 120 -5.59 -2.86 -9.31
C ALA A 120 -4.24 -3.14 -9.99
N GLY A 121 -3.18 -3.31 -9.19
CA GLY A 121 -1.85 -3.69 -9.67
C GLY A 121 -1.82 -5.05 -10.37
N SER A 122 -2.50 -6.04 -9.81
CA SER A 122 -2.66 -7.35 -10.45
C SER A 122 -3.38 -7.25 -11.80
N LYS A 123 -4.45 -6.42 -11.89
CA LYS A 123 -5.17 -6.18 -13.15
C LYS A 123 -4.30 -5.42 -14.17
N ALA A 124 -3.55 -4.42 -13.75
CA ALA A 124 -2.64 -3.67 -14.61
C ALA A 124 -1.57 -4.57 -15.24
N GLN A 125 -1.01 -5.47 -14.43
CA GLN A 125 0.08 -6.37 -14.84
C GLN A 125 -0.36 -7.57 -15.67
N ARG A 126 -1.65 -7.70 -16.00
CA ARG A 126 -2.12 -8.66 -17.03
C ARG A 126 -1.63 -8.27 -18.43
N THR A 127 -1.43 -6.98 -18.67
CA THR A 127 -1.05 -6.43 -19.99
C THR A 127 0.19 -5.54 -19.94
N LEU A 128 0.61 -5.10 -18.75
CA LEU A 128 1.82 -4.29 -18.56
C LEU A 128 2.95 -5.11 -17.91
N GLU A 129 4.16 -4.82 -18.35
CA GLU A 129 5.34 -5.27 -17.63
C GLU A 129 5.45 -4.58 -16.27
N THR A 130 6.03 -5.29 -15.26
CA THR A 130 6.13 -4.78 -13.87
C THR A 130 6.80 -3.43 -13.80
N THR A 131 7.87 -3.20 -14.57
CA THR A 131 8.59 -1.92 -14.61
C THR A 131 7.73 -0.79 -15.16
N THR A 132 6.96 -1.05 -16.23
CA THR A 132 6.03 -0.06 -16.80
C THR A 132 4.92 0.25 -15.81
N TYR A 133 4.33 -0.78 -15.20
CA TYR A 133 3.30 -0.62 -14.18
C TYR A 133 3.80 0.20 -12.99
N THR A 134 4.93 -0.17 -12.38
CA THR A 134 5.46 0.51 -11.20
C THR A 134 5.86 1.96 -11.51
N THR A 135 6.41 2.23 -12.70
CA THR A 135 6.74 3.60 -13.13
C THR A 135 5.48 4.48 -13.16
N ILE A 136 4.41 4.02 -13.82
CA ILE A 136 3.15 4.77 -13.91
C ILE A 136 2.53 4.92 -12.51
N CYS A 137 2.44 3.82 -11.77
CA CYS A 137 1.85 3.80 -10.43
C CYS A 137 2.55 4.78 -9.48
N TYR A 138 3.88 4.75 -9.41
CA TYR A 138 4.65 5.62 -8.51
C TYR A 138 4.63 7.07 -8.97
N PHE A 139 4.58 7.34 -10.27
CA PHE A 139 4.42 8.69 -10.79
C PHE A 139 3.06 9.27 -10.39
N ILE A 140 1.97 8.55 -10.63
CA ILE A 140 0.61 8.97 -10.27
C ILE A 140 0.47 9.10 -8.74
N CYS A 141 1.04 8.16 -7.97
CA CYS A 141 1.08 8.26 -6.51
C CYS A 141 1.73 9.58 -6.06
N SER A 142 2.87 9.94 -6.64
CA SER A 142 3.56 11.20 -6.33
C SER A 142 2.72 12.42 -6.72
N MET A 143 2.10 12.39 -7.91
CA MET A 143 1.25 13.50 -8.38
C MET A 143 -0.04 13.66 -7.56
N THR A 144 -0.52 12.59 -6.94
CA THR A 144 -1.67 12.63 -6.04
C THR A 144 -1.27 13.08 -4.63
N ALA A 145 -0.19 12.54 -4.09
CA ALA A 145 0.25 12.83 -2.71
C ALA A 145 0.84 14.23 -2.57
N LEU A 146 1.55 14.74 -3.59
CA LEU A 146 2.22 16.05 -3.55
C LEU A 146 1.25 17.22 -3.29
N PRO A 147 0.15 17.38 -4.06
CA PRO A 147 -0.82 18.44 -3.77
C PRO A 147 -1.43 18.32 -2.37
N MET A 148 -1.70 17.09 -1.92
CA MET A 148 -2.26 16.86 -0.58
C MET A 148 -1.29 17.33 0.51
N ALA A 149 0.00 17.06 0.36
CA ALA A 149 1.03 17.52 1.29
C ALA A 149 1.14 19.04 1.30
N LEU A 150 1.11 19.69 0.13
CA LEU A 150 1.17 21.15 0.00
C LEU A 150 -0.05 21.84 0.62
N ILE A 151 -1.26 21.33 0.37
CA ILE A 151 -2.51 21.84 0.96
C ILE A 151 -2.49 21.68 2.48
N ALA A 152 -1.91 20.58 2.99
CA ALA A 152 -1.74 20.36 4.42
C ALA A 152 -0.62 21.22 5.07
N GLY A 153 0.06 22.09 4.30
CA GLY A 153 1.07 23.01 4.79
C GLY A 153 2.44 22.37 5.06
N TYR A 154 2.71 21.17 4.50
CA TYR A 154 4.03 20.55 4.69
C TYR A 154 5.08 21.18 3.78
N GLU A 155 6.23 21.51 4.35
CA GLU A 155 7.42 21.92 3.62
C GLU A 155 8.13 20.68 3.04
N ILE A 156 8.20 20.60 1.70
CA ILE A 156 8.72 19.42 1.00
C ILE A 156 10.20 19.53 0.59
N PHE A 157 10.83 20.66 0.82
CA PHE A 157 12.24 20.90 0.44
C PHE A 157 13.15 21.32 1.60
N SER A 158 12.62 21.50 2.82
CA SER A 158 13.37 21.93 4.00
C SER A 158 13.93 20.75 4.82
N PHE A 159 14.39 19.68 4.13
CA PHE A 159 14.97 18.53 4.80
C PHE A 159 16.45 18.70 5.07
N SER A 160 16.89 18.26 6.27
CA SER A 160 18.31 18.14 6.61
C SER A 160 19.00 17.07 5.74
N ALA A 161 20.33 17.13 5.66
CA ALA A 161 21.10 16.11 4.93
C ALA A 161 20.83 14.69 5.44
N LYS A 162 20.61 14.50 6.75
CA LYS A 162 20.26 13.21 7.34
C LYS A 162 18.91 12.69 6.82
N GLU A 163 17.91 13.56 6.72
CA GLU A 163 16.58 13.19 6.21
C GLU A 163 16.62 12.83 4.74
N TRP A 164 17.44 13.51 3.93
CA TRP A 164 17.67 13.14 2.54
C TRP A 164 18.26 11.73 2.40
N TRP A 165 19.21 11.33 3.26
CA TRP A 165 19.74 9.98 3.27
C TRP A 165 18.70 8.94 3.70
N ILE A 166 17.85 9.26 4.67
CA ILE A 166 16.72 8.41 5.08
C ILE A 166 15.74 8.23 3.91
N LEU A 167 15.37 9.33 3.24
CA LEU A 167 14.48 9.29 2.07
C LEU A 167 15.08 8.44 0.94
N LEU A 168 16.37 8.55 0.69
CA LEU A 168 17.06 7.71 -0.29
C LEU A 168 16.99 6.22 0.11
N GLY A 169 17.24 5.92 1.39
CA GLY A 169 17.09 4.57 1.93
C GLY A 169 15.68 4.00 1.76
N LEU A 170 14.64 4.80 2.00
CA LEU A 170 13.23 4.43 1.78
C LEU A 170 12.93 4.19 0.29
N ILE A 171 13.48 5.01 -0.61
CA ILE A 171 13.30 4.83 -2.07
C ILE A 171 13.95 3.52 -2.53
N LEU A 172 15.19 3.27 -2.14
CA LEU A 172 15.93 2.09 -2.58
C LEU A 172 15.44 0.81 -1.87
N GLY A 173 15.24 0.86 -0.56
CA GLY A 173 14.81 -0.28 0.25
C GLY A 173 13.31 -0.54 0.12
N ALA A 174 12.49 0.26 0.78
CA ALA A 174 11.05 -0.01 0.89
C ALA A 174 10.32 0.08 -0.46
N GLN A 175 10.65 1.07 -1.30
CA GLN A 175 9.92 1.27 -2.56
C GLN A 175 10.45 0.37 -3.68
N LEU A 176 11.73 0.39 -4.00
CA LEU A 176 12.26 -0.37 -5.13
C LEU A 176 12.46 -1.85 -4.80
N LEU A 177 13.08 -2.19 -3.68
CA LEU A 177 13.23 -3.59 -3.28
C LEU A 177 11.92 -4.14 -2.73
N GLY A 178 11.29 -3.50 -1.75
CA GLY A 178 10.06 -4.00 -1.15
C GLY A 178 8.88 -3.99 -2.12
N HIS A 179 8.28 -2.82 -2.36
CA HIS A 179 7.05 -2.72 -3.17
C HIS A 179 7.21 -3.25 -4.60
N SER A 180 8.36 -3.04 -5.26
CA SER A 180 8.53 -3.55 -6.63
C SER A 180 8.67 -5.07 -6.67
N MET A 181 9.28 -5.71 -5.66
CA MET A 181 9.31 -7.17 -5.56
C MET A 181 7.92 -7.74 -5.30
N PHE A 182 7.13 -7.17 -4.39
CA PHE A 182 5.74 -7.58 -4.17
C PHE A 182 4.89 -7.38 -5.42
N ASN A 183 5.04 -6.27 -6.13
CA ASN A 183 4.37 -6.05 -7.41
C ASN A 183 4.77 -7.09 -8.48
N SER A 184 6.03 -7.50 -8.52
CA SER A 184 6.48 -8.59 -9.40
C SER A 184 5.82 -9.92 -9.05
N ALA A 185 5.63 -10.21 -7.77
CA ALA A 185 4.96 -11.42 -7.29
C ALA A 185 3.48 -11.47 -7.70
N LEU A 186 2.79 -10.32 -7.85
CA LEU A 186 1.38 -10.24 -8.30
C LEU A 186 1.13 -10.83 -9.70
N LYS A 187 2.18 -11.03 -10.50
CA LYS A 187 2.08 -11.76 -11.78
C LYS A 187 1.89 -13.26 -11.60
N ARG A 188 2.31 -13.82 -10.47
CA ARG A 188 2.38 -15.27 -10.23
C ARG A 188 1.45 -15.74 -9.13
N VAL A 189 1.13 -14.89 -8.17
CA VAL A 189 0.31 -15.22 -7.01
C VAL A 189 -0.81 -14.20 -6.80
N SER A 190 -1.89 -14.63 -6.14
CA SER A 190 -3.04 -13.77 -5.91
C SER A 190 -2.70 -12.61 -4.96
N PRO A 191 -3.40 -11.46 -5.08
CA PRO A 191 -3.24 -10.33 -4.16
C PRO A 191 -3.38 -10.70 -2.69
N ALA A 192 -4.26 -11.63 -2.34
CA ALA A 192 -4.44 -12.09 -0.97
C ALA A 192 -3.20 -12.82 -0.43
N VAL A 193 -2.54 -13.65 -1.28
CA VAL A 193 -1.30 -14.35 -0.91
C VAL A 193 -0.14 -13.37 -0.77
N VAL A 194 0.01 -12.43 -1.71
CA VAL A 194 1.06 -11.40 -1.61
C VAL A 194 0.86 -10.56 -0.36
N SER A 195 -0.38 -10.18 -0.03
CA SER A 195 -0.70 -9.45 1.19
C SER A 195 -0.31 -10.19 2.47
N LEU A 196 -0.43 -11.52 2.50
CA LEU A 196 0.00 -12.32 3.66
C LEU A 196 1.53 -12.35 3.81
N ILE A 197 2.26 -12.44 2.70
CA ILE A 197 3.75 -12.51 2.71
C ILE A 197 4.36 -11.21 3.24
N VAL A 198 3.70 -10.06 3.10
CA VAL A 198 4.19 -8.76 3.61
C VAL A 198 4.40 -8.76 5.13
N PHE A 199 3.80 -9.71 5.87
CA PHE A 199 3.89 -9.78 7.34
C PHE A 199 4.94 -10.77 7.88
N PHE A 200 5.65 -11.46 7.01
CA PHE A 200 6.72 -12.39 7.35
C PHE A 200 8.07 -11.91 6.83
#